data_51220ff486cdee5e2df1af6eb897ad77
#
_entry.id   51220ff486cdee5e2df1af6eb897ad77
#
_cell.length_a   1.000
_cell.length_b   1.000
_cell.length_c   1.000
_cell.angle_alpha   90.00
_cell.angle_beta   90.00
_cell.angle_gamma   90.00
#
_symmetry.space_group_name_H-M   'P 1'
#
loop_
_entity.id
_entity.type
_entity.pdbx_description
1 polymer ?
#
loop_
_entity_poly.entity_id
_entity_poly.type
_entity_poly.pdbx_seq_one_letter_code
_entity_poly.pdbx_strand_id
1 'polypeptide(L)'
;NFYDVVGAEFAGGRPFTGYEERARAQVAVLGASIARALFGPRSSVGQSFLLGGDRYFVVGELEPRRGTFFGENRNDTVVAIPVNTARLKFPDAENTVLYIRAYPGIREEARLEAATILRLLRNVPPGEPDNFALNTADQIIAQFDRLGYQIFLATIALAGVSLIIGGIGIANVMIISVTERTREIGVRLAI
;
A
#
# COMPACT_ATOMS: atom_id res chain seq x y z
N ASN A 1 11.68 17.77 -4.31
CA ASN A 1 11.08 17.14 -5.47
C ASN A 1 10.30 15.88 -5.04
N PHE A 2 9.14 15.61 -5.63
CA PHE A 2 8.31 14.43 -5.28
C PHE A 2 9.11 13.13 -5.37
N TYR A 3 9.86 12.96 -6.45
CA TYR A 3 10.65 11.75 -6.70
C TYR A 3 11.71 11.49 -5.63
N ASP A 4 12.35 12.54 -5.12
CA ASP A 4 13.32 12.43 -4.02
C ASP A 4 12.67 12.04 -2.70
N VAL A 5 11.44 12.54 -2.46
CA VAL A 5 10.69 12.22 -1.24
C VAL A 5 10.25 10.77 -1.23
N VAL A 6 9.75 10.26 -2.36
CA VAL A 6 9.30 8.85 -2.47
C VAL A 6 10.42 7.87 -2.81
N GLY A 7 11.66 8.36 -2.99
CA GLY A 7 12.81 7.55 -3.35
C GLY A 7 12.63 6.85 -4.70
N ALA A 8 12.07 7.54 -5.69
CA ALA A 8 11.90 6.99 -7.03
C ALA A 8 13.20 7.11 -7.83
N GLU A 9 13.63 6.02 -8.44
CA GLU A 9 14.77 5.95 -9.34
C GLU A 9 14.30 6.01 -10.80
N PHE A 10 15.15 6.54 -11.68
CA PHE A 10 14.84 6.70 -13.10
C PHE A 10 15.63 5.66 -13.91
N ALA A 11 14.94 4.86 -14.71
CA ALA A 11 15.56 3.98 -15.70
C ALA A 11 16.12 4.78 -16.88
N GLY A 12 15.52 5.97 -17.13
CA GLY A 12 15.99 6.87 -18.19
C GLY A 12 15.34 8.25 -18.06
N GLY A 13 15.99 9.26 -18.68
CA GLY A 13 15.49 10.62 -18.65
C GLY A 13 15.70 11.34 -17.31
N ARG A 14 14.73 12.19 -16.93
CA ARG A 14 14.81 13.05 -15.75
C ARG A 14 13.42 13.40 -15.22
N PRO A 15 13.32 13.89 -13.97
CA PRO A 15 12.11 14.53 -13.50
C PRO A 15 11.81 15.80 -14.29
N PHE A 16 10.56 16.26 -14.29
CA PHE A 16 10.26 17.60 -14.82
C PHE A 16 10.82 18.69 -13.91
N THR A 17 11.18 19.80 -14.54
CA THR A 17 11.79 20.94 -13.87
C THR A 17 10.74 21.89 -13.29
N GLY A 18 11.14 22.73 -12.34
CA GLY A 18 10.27 23.79 -11.83
C GLY A 18 9.85 24.81 -12.90
N TYR A 19 10.60 24.94 -14.00
CA TYR A 19 10.19 25.75 -15.14
C TYR A 19 9.03 25.09 -15.90
N GLU A 20 9.14 23.81 -16.23
CA GLU A 20 8.10 23.02 -16.89
C GLU A 20 6.80 23.00 -16.06
N GLU A 21 6.94 22.96 -14.73
CA GLU A 21 5.80 23.04 -13.83
C GLU A 21 5.11 24.42 -13.88
N ARG A 22 5.87 25.52 -13.77
CA ARG A 22 5.32 26.88 -13.85
C ARG A 22 4.75 27.21 -15.24
N ALA A 23 5.42 26.73 -16.29
CA ALA A 23 4.98 26.88 -17.67
C ALA A 23 3.78 26.01 -18.06
N ARG A 24 3.30 25.14 -17.15
CA ARG A 24 2.23 24.16 -17.40
C ARG A 24 2.53 23.31 -18.63
N ALA A 25 3.80 22.89 -18.76
CA ALA A 25 4.25 22.11 -19.90
C ALA A 25 3.53 20.75 -19.97
N GLN A 26 3.26 20.32 -21.20
CA GLN A 26 2.68 18.99 -21.46
C GLN A 26 3.79 17.93 -21.51
N VAL A 27 4.42 17.71 -20.36
CA VAL A 27 5.46 16.70 -20.15
C VAL A 27 4.98 15.67 -19.14
N ALA A 28 5.51 14.46 -19.26
CA ALA A 28 5.14 13.36 -18.37
C ALA A 28 6.35 12.52 -17.99
N VAL A 29 6.27 11.92 -16.78
CA VAL A 29 7.14 10.83 -16.35
C VAL A 29 6.27 9.58 -16.24
N LEU A 30 6.71 8.49 -16.84
CA LEU A 30 5.97 7.25 -16.90
C LEU A 30 6.53 6.22 -15.90
N GLY A 31 5.63 5.47 -15.26
CA GLY A 31 6.00 4.23 -14.59
C GLY A 31 6.34 3.13 -15.59
N ALA A 32 7.21 2.20 -15.19
CA ALA A 32 7.78 1.18 -16.08
C ALA A 32 6.72 0.33 -16.81
N SER A 33 5.61 -0.04 -16.15
CA SER A 33 4.54 -0.84 -16.76
C SER A 33 3.80 -0.05 -17.84
N ILE A 34 3.53 1.25 -17.60
CA ILE A 34 2.89 2.12 -18.58
C ILE A 34 3.81 2.38 -19.77
N ALA A 35 5.09 2.67 -19.52
CA ALA A 35 6.08 2.87 -20.58
C ALA A 35 6.16 1.64 -21.50
N ARG A 36 6.21 0.45 -20.91
CA ARG A 36 6.23 -0.82 -21.67
C ARG A 36 4.93 -1.08 -22.44
N ALA A 37 3.79 -0.76 -21.85
CA ALA A 37 2.48 -0.94 -22.50
C ALA A 37 2.30 -0.01 -23.71
N LEU A 38 2.79 1.23 -23.62
CA LEU A 38 2.65 2.21 -24.69
C LEU A 38 3.70 2.09 -25.80
N PHE A 39 4.95 1.78 -25.44
CA PHE A 39 6.09 1.87 -26.35
C PHE A 39 6.83 0.53 -26.55
N GLY A 40 6.39 -0.54 -25.85
CA GLY A 40 7.02 -1.85 -25.90
C GLY A 40 8.43 -1.85 -25.29
N PRO A 41 9.40 -2.56 -25.91
CA PRO A 41 10.78 -2.65 -25.38
C PRO A 41 11.65 -1.42 -25.70
N ARG A 42 11.10 -0.43 -26.39
CA ARG A 42 11.83 0.80 -26.75
C ARG A 42 11.80 1.79 -25.60
N SER A 43 12.84 2.63 -25.51
CA SER A 43 12.83 3.74 -24.53
C SER A 43 11.63 4.63 -24.79
N SER A 44 10.89 4.92 -23.73
CA SER A 44 9.77 5.87 -23.75
C SER A 44 10.22 7.32 -23.79
N VAL A 45 11.41 7.61 -23.31
CA VAL A 45 11.95 8.99 -23.18
C VAL A 45 12.10 9.63 -24.55
N GLY A 46 11.58 10.86 -24.69
CA GLY A 46 11.52 11.58 -25.96
C GLY A 46 10.36 11.23 -26.87
N GLN A 47 9.58 10.21 -26.54
CA GLN A 47 8.35 9.84 -27.25
C GLN A 47 7.17 10.71 -26.79
N SER A 48 6.07 10.66 -27.52
CA SER A 48 4.83 11.35 -27.14
C SER A 48 3.66 10.39 -27.15
N PHE A 49 2.69 10.64 -26.27
CA PHE A 49 1.44 9.88 -26.19
C PHE A 49 0.25 10.83 -25.92
N LEU A 50 -0.95 10.31 -26.06
CA LEU A 50 -2.18 11.06 -25.80
C LEU A 50 -2.72 10.71 -24.41
N LEU A 51 -3.03 11.73 -23.61
CA LEU A 51 -3.70 11.60 -22.33
C LEU A 51 -4.86 12.60 -22.28
N GLY A 52 -6.10 12.10 -22.15
CA GLY A 52 -7.28 12.96 -22.12
C GLY A 52 -7.49 13.80 -23.40
N GLY A 53 -6.97 13.35 -24.55
CA GLY A 53 -7.02 14.07 -25.80
C GLY A 53 -5.86 15.04 -26.07
N ASP A 54 -5.03 15.32 -25.08
CA ASP A 54 -3.85 16.17 -25.20
C ASP A 54 -2.58 15.34 -25.40
N ARG A 55 -1.61 15.91 -26.15
CA ARG A 55 -0.32 15.27 -26.40
C ARG A 55 0.69 15.63 -25.31
N TYR A 56 1.27 14.61 -24.68
CA TYR A 56 2.33 14.74 -23.68
C TYR A 56 3.65 14.16 -24.18
N PHE A 57 4.76 14.82 -23.85
CA PHE A 57 6.11 14.34 -24.14
C PHE A 57 6.69 13.65 -22.91
N VAL A 58 7.24 12.46 -23.10
CA VAL A 58 7.88 11.70 -22.03
C VAL A 58 9.28 12.26 -21.77
N VAL A 59 9.50 12.80 -20.58
CA VAL A 59 10.80 13.35 -20.15
C VAL A 59 11.56 12.40 -19.24
N GLY A 60 10.89 11.40 -18.67
CA GLY A 60 11.49 10.40 -17.81
C GLY A 60 10.67 9.13 -17.71
N GLU A 61 11.37 8.05 -17.43
CA GLU A 61 10.80 6.72 -17.16
C GLU A 61 11.32 6.24 -15.81
N LEU A 62 10.43 5.81 -14.93
CA LEU A 62 10.79 5.29 -13.62
C LEU A 62 11.33 3.87 -13.74
N GLU A 63 12.32 3.55 -12.90
CA GLU A 63 12.82 2.19 -12.79
C GLU A 63 11.73 1.28 -12.22
N PRO A 64 11.55 0.07 -12.80
CA PRO A 64 10.58 -0.89 -12.27
C PRO A 64 10.98 -1.30 -10.86
N ARG A 65 10.12 -1.05 -9.90
CA ARG A 65 10.32 -1.54 -8.54
C ARG A 65 9.88 -2.99 -8.48
N ARG A 66 10.71 -3.83 -7.85
CA ARG A 66 10.35 -5.22 -7.56
C ARG A 66 8.97 -5.23 -6.90
N GLY A 67 8.06 -6.01 -7.45
CA GLY A 67 6.69 -6.12 -6.96
C GLY A 67 6.66 -6.40 -5.46
N THR A 68 5.70 -5.84 -4.78
CA THR A 68 5.40 -6.21 -3.41
C THR A 68 4.80 -7.62 -3.40
N PHE A 69 4.80 -8.28 -2.23
CA PHE A 69 4.21 -9.61 -2.05
C PHE A 69 2.74 -9.71 -2.55
N PHE A 70 2.08 -8.58 -2.75
CA PHE A 70 0.68 -8.47 -3.17
C PHE A 70 0.47 -8.02 -4.62
N GLY A 71 1.46 -8.08 -5.49
CA GLY A 71 1.31 -7.75 -6.92
C GLY A 71 2.19 -6.62 -7.45
N GLU A 72 1.80 -6.03 -8.57
CA GLU A 72 2.53 -4.92 -9.20
C GLU A 72 2.57 -3.69 -8.30
N ASN A 73 3.72 -3.01 -8.29
CA ASN A 73 3.87 -1.78 -7.53
C ASN A 73 3.02 -0.68 -8.19
N ARG A 74 2.21 0.01 -7.41
CA ARG A 74 1.39 1.13 -7.89
C ARG A 74 2.20 2.20 -8.64
N ASN A 75 3.47 2.39 -8.29
CA ASN A 75 4.35 3.35 -8.96
C ASN A 75 4.75 2.92 -10.37
N ASP A 76 4.62 1.63 -10.72
CA ASP A 76 4.92 1.14 -12.06
C ASP A 76 3.77 1.39 -13.04
N THR A 77 2.55 1.63 -12.51
CA THR A 77 1.34 1.94 -13.28
C THR A 77 0.91 3.40 -13.17
N VAL A 78 1.86 4.32 -13.01
CA VAL A 78 1.59 5.75 -12.84
C VAL A 78 1.99 6.56 -14.07
N VAL A 79 1.21 7.59 -14.37
CA VAL A 79 1.58 8.68 -15.27
C VAL A 79 1.66 9.94 -14.41
N ALA A 80 2.86 10.47 -14.21
CA ALA A 80 3.06 11.69 -13.46
C ALA A 80 3.19 12.88 -14.44
N ILE A 81 2.42 13.93 -14.20
CA ILE A 81 2.46 15.19 -14.93
C ILE A 81 2.64 16.35 -13.94
N PRO A 82 3.14 17.52 -14.39
CA PRO A 82 3.28 18.69 -13.52
C PRO A 82 1.95 19.07 -12.87
N VAL A 83 1.96 19.39 -11.56
CA VAL A 83 0.72 19.64 -10.80
C VAL A 83 -0.11 20.79 -11.37
N ASN A 84 0.55 21.84 -11.87
CA ASN A 84 -0.16 22.97 -12.47
C ASN A 84 -0.82 22.60 -13.82
N THR A 85 -0.25 21.65 -14.56
CA THR A 85 -0.85 21.08 -15.77
C THR A 85 -2.03 20.19 -15.40
N ALA A 86 -1.85 19.33 -14.37
CA ALA A 86 -2.90 18.46 -13.89
C ALA A 86 -4.14 19.22 -13.43
N ARG A 87 -3.97 20.27 -12.61
CA ARG A 87 -5.08 21.12 -12.13
C ARG A 87 -5.85 21.80 -13.24
N LEU A 88 -5.17 22.18 -14.34
CA LEU A 88 -5.81 22.79 -15.48
C LEU A 88 -6.63 21.79 -16.30
N LYS A 89 -6.10 20.57 -16.47
CA LYS A 89 -6.67 19.55 -17.35
C LYS A 89 -7.67 18.63 -16.66
N PHE A 90 -7.51 18.45 -15.36
CA PHE A 90 -8.33 17.57 -14.53
C PHE A 90 -8.84 18.33 -13.30
N PRO A 91 -9.71 19.33 -13.47
CA PRO A 91 -10.20 20.18 -12.38
C PRO A 91 -10.99 19.39 -11.33
N ASP A 92 -11.63 18.28 -11.74
CA ASP A 92 -12.45 17.42 -10.87
C ASP A 92 -11.61 16.46 -10.02
N ALA A 93 -10.28 16.51 -10.12
CA ALA A 93 -9.40 15.71 -9.26
C ALA A 93 -9.36 16.29 -7.83
N GLU A 94 -10.32 15.91 -7.00
CA GLU A 94 -10.53 16.45 -5.65
C GLU A 94 -9.45 16.03 -4.63
N ASN A 95 -8.81 14.89 -4.84
CA ASN A 95 -7.88 14.32 -3.87
C ASN A 95 -6.45 14.82 -4.08
N THR A 96 -5.98 15.64 -3.15
CA THR A 96 -4.58 16.07 -3.11
C THR A 96 -3.85 15.33 -1.99
N VAL A 97 -2.79 14.62 -2.32
CA VAL A 97 -1.90 13.96 -1.36
C VAL A 97 -0.57 14.72 -1.35
N LEU A 98 -0.15 15.15 -0.17
CA LEU A 98 1.14 15.80 0.05
C LEU A 98 2.08 14.83 0.75
N TYR A 99 3.24 14.56 0.15
CA TYR A 99 4.28 13.73 0.74
C TYR A 99 5.34 14.63 1.40
N ILE A 100 5.56 14.42 2.70
CA ILE A 100 6.52 15.18 3.50
C ILE A 100 7.58 14.22 4.00
N ARG A 101 8.85 14.54 3.78
CA ARG A 101 9.99 13.81 4.35
C ARG A 101 10.54 14.60 5.53
N ALA A 102 10.48 14.00 6.72
CA ALA A 102 11.17 14.53 7.90
C ALA A 102 12.62 14.04 7.96
N TYR A 103 13.48 14.82 8.61
CA TYR A 103 14.81 14.34 8.96
C TYR A 103 14.71 13.24 10.03
N PRO A 104 15.70 12.32 10.06
CA PRO A 104 15.73 11.29 11.10
C PRO A 104 15.70 11.89 12.51
N GLY A 105 14.84 11.35 13.38
CA GLY A 105 14.75 11.75 14.78
C GLY A 105 13.74 12.86 15.10
N ILE A 106 13.27 13.64 14.11
CA ILE A 106 12.34 14.76 14.34
C ILE A 106 10.99 14.56 13.64
N ARG A 107 10.56 13.30 13.46
CA ARG A 107 9.35 12.98 12.69
C ARG A 107 8.08 13.53 13.34
N GLU A 108 8.00 13.46 14.66
CA GLU A 108 6.80 13.92 15.37
C GLU A 108 6.72 15.46 15.38
N GLU A 109 7.85 16.14 15.57
CA GLU A 109 7.93 17.60 15.46
C GLU A 109 7.53 18.06 14.05
N ALA A 110 8.06 17.41 13.00
CA ALA A 110 7.72 17.71 11.63
C ALA A 110 6.23 17.46 11.33
N ARG A 111 5.63 16.43 11.95
CA ARG A 111 4.19 16.15 11.84
C ARG A 111 3.36 17.28 12.44
N LEU A 112 3.72 17.73 13.64
CA LEU A 112 3.02 18.84 14.33
C LEU A 112 3.17 20.17 13.58
N GLU A 113 4.36 20.45 13.05
CA GLU A 113 4.61 21.62 12.23
C GLU A 113 3.79 21.60 10.95
N ALA A 114 3.78 20.45 10.25
CA ALA A 114 2.97 20.26 9.06
C ALA A 114 1.47 20.43 9.34
N ALA A 115 0.98 19.89 10.46
CA ALA A 115 -0.40 20.09 10.91
C ALA A 115 -0.73 21.57 11.09
N THR A 116 0.15 22.29 11.78
CA THR A 116 -0.04 23.72 12.06
C THR A 116 -0.07 24.55 10.78
N ILE A 117 0.86 24.30 9.86
CA ILE A 117 0.92 24.97 8.56
C ILE A 117 -0.33 24.66 7.72
N LEU A 118 -0.76 23.40 7.68
CA LEU A 118 -1.95 23.01 6.93
C LEU A 118 -3.23 23.62 7.50
N ARG A 119 -3.38 23.69 8.83
CA ARG A 119 -4.51 24.38 9.48
C ARG A 119 -4.56 25.84 9.07
N LEU A 120 -3.40 26.51 9.06
CA LEU A 120 -3.30 27.92 8.65
C LEU A 120 -3.67 28.10 7.18
N LEU A 121 -3.10 27.28 6.30
CA LEU A 121 -3.35 27.38 4.84
C LEU A 121 -4.80 27.04 4.46
N ARG A 122 -5.45 26.17 5.22
CA ARG A 122 -6.84 25.76 4.99
C ARG A 122 -7.85 26.58 5.79
N ASN A 123 -7.41 27.58 6.54
CA ASN A 123 -8.23 28.45 7.39
C ASN A 123 -9.11 27.63 8.36
N VAL A 124 -8.55 26.57 9.00
CA VAL A 124 -9.25 25.77 10.00
C VAL A 124 -9.29 26.56 11.30
N PRO A 125 -10.48 26.90 11.83
CA PRO A 125 -10.60 27.67 13.08
C PRO A 125 -10.00 26.95 14.28
N PRO A 126 -9.54 27.68 15.31
CA PRO A 126 -9.15 27.08 16.57
C PRO A 126 -10.31 26.30 17.22
N GLY A 127 -10.05 25.05 17.61
CA GLY A 127 -11.07 24.19 18.24
C GLY A 127 -11.91 23.34 17.27
N GLU A 128 -11.83 23.59 15.95
CA GLU A 128 -12.48 22.71 14.98
C GLU A 128 -11.58 21.55 14.55
N PRO A 129 -12.19 20.39 14.20
CA PRO A 129 -11.46 19.23 13.69
C PRO A 129 -10.76 19.56 12.36
N ASP A 130 -9.66 18.86 12.10
CA ASP A 130 -8.92 19.03 10.86
C ASP A 130 -9.75 18.56 9.66
N ASN A 131 -9.73 19.35 8.57
CA ASN A 131 -10.33 19.00 7.29
C ASN A 131 -9.34 18.28 6.34
N PHE A 132 -8.29 17.68 6.92
CA PHE A 132 -7.27 16.88 6.25
C PHE A 132 -6.84 15.73 7.14
N ALA A 133 -6.29 14.68 6.55
CA ALA A 133 -5.71 13.55 7.27
C ALA A 133 -4.18 13.60 7.19
N LEU A 134 -3.52 13.42 8.33
CA LEU A 134 -2.08 13.22 8.43
C LEU A 134 -1.81 11.76 8.77
N ASN A 135 -1.29 11.03 7.82
CA ASN A 135 -0.92 9.62 8.00
C ASN A 135 0.60 9.50 8.07
N THR A 136 1.10 8.85 9.09
CA THR A 136 2.52 8.47 9.20
C THR A 136 2.69 7.00 8.88
N ALA A 137 3.88 6.62 8.39
CA ALA A 137 4.20 5.21 8.14
C ALA A 137 4.02 4.35 9.41
N ASP A 138 4.40 4.89 10.56
CA ASP A 138 4.27 4.18 11.85
C ASP A 138 2.81 3.90 12.23
N GLN A 139 1.89 4.82 11.93
CA GLN A 139 0.45 4.61 12.16
C GLN A 139 -0.11 3.51 11.24
N ILE A 140 0.34 3.48 10.00
CA ILE A 140 -0.05 2.43 9.05
C ILE A 140 0.47 1.07 9.52
N ILE A 141 1.73 0.99 9.93
CA ILE A 141 2.33 -0.24 10.48
C ILE A 141 1.56 -0.70 11.71
N ALA A 142 1.27 0.19 12.67
CA ALA A 142 0.52 -0.14 13.88
C ALA A 142 -0.91 -0.65 13.58
N GLN A 143 -1.56 -0.16 12.53
CA GLN A 143 -2.84 -0.69 12.08
C GLN A 143 -2.71 -2.11 11.54
N PHE A 144 -1.68 -2.40 10.74
CA PHE A 144 -1.40 -3.75 10.24
C PHE A 144 -1.06 -4.71 11.38
N ASP A 145 -0.27 -4.30 12.36
CA ASP A 145 0.06 -5.12 13.54
C ASP A 145 -1.19 -5.47 14.34
N ARG A 146 -2.09 -4.51 14.53
CA ARG A 146 -3.37 -4.75 15.21
C ARG A 146 -4.24 -5.75 14.46
N LEU A 147 -4.37 -5.62 13.15
CA LEU A 147 -5.10 -6.56 12.31
C LEU A 147 -4.46 -7.95 12.34
N GLY A 148 -3.14 -8.02 12.23
CA GLY A 148 -2.38 -9.26 12.33
C GLY A 148 -2.62 -9.98 13.66
N TYR A 149 -2.62 -9.24 14.77
CA TYR A 149 -2.91 -9.79 16.10
C TYR A 149 -4.34 -10.32 16.21
N GLN A 150 -5.33 -9.62 15.65
CA GLN A 150 -6.72 -10.09 15.64
C GLN A 150 -6.89 -11.40 14.85
N ILE A 151 -6.25 -11.47 13.67
CA ILE A 151 -6.25 -12.70 12.85
C ILE A 151 -5.56 -13.86 13.60
N PHE A 152 -4.44 -13.57 14.26
CA PHE A 152 -3.72 -14.56 15.06
C PHE A 152 -4.58 -15.12 16.20
N LEU A 153 -5.27 -14.27 16.96
CA LEU A 153 -6.19 -14.72 18.01
C LEU A 153 -7.34 -15.57 17.46
N ALA A 154 -7.94 -15.16 16.34
CA ALA A 154 -8.99 -15.94 15.70
C ALA A 154 -8.49 -17.32 15.25
N THR A 155 -7.28 -17.38 14.72
CA THR A 155 -6.64 -18.63 14.29
C THR A 155 -6.38 -19.56 15.48
N ILE A 156 -5.88 -19.05 16.60
CA ILE A 156 -5.67 -19.84 17.83
C ILE A 156 -7.00 -20.37 18.37
N ALA A 157 -8.04 -19.53 18.40
CA ALA A 157 -9.35 -19.97 18.85
C ALA A 157 -9.89 -21.11 17.97
N LEU A 158 -9.78 -20.97 16.66
CA LEU A 158 -10.22 -22.01 15.72
C LEU A 158 -9.42 -23.31 15.85
N ALA A 159 -8.09 -23.21 16.01
CA ALA A 159 -7.21 -24.34 16.24
C ALA A 159 -7.55 -25.06 17.56
N GLY A 160 -7.84 -24.30 18.63
CA GLY A 160 -8.26 -24.81 19.90
C GLY A 160 -9.56 -25.65 19.81
N VAL A 161 -10.56 -25.10 19.12
CA VAL A 161 -11.82 -25.81 18.87
C VAL A 161 -11.57 -27.11 18.07
N SER A 162 -10.75 -27.03 17.03
CA SER A 162 -10.40 -28.23 16.23
C SER A 162 -9.69 -29.29 17.04
N LEU A 163 -8.79 -28.90 17.94
CA LEU A 163 -8.08 -29.80 18.83
C LEU A 163 -9.04 -30.52 19.83
N ILE A 164 -10.00 -29.79 20.38
CA ILE A 164 -11.01 -30.34 21.28
C ILE A 164 -11.86 -31.36 20.53
N ILE A 165 -12.34 -31.04 19.33
CA ILE A 165 -13.14 -31.98 18.53
C ILE A 165 -12.34 -33.22 18.18
N GLY A 166 -11.07 -33.05 17.76
CA GLY A 166 -10.18 -34.20 17.50
C GLY A 166 -9.92 -35.04 18.73
N GLY A 167 -9.71 -34.42 19.89
CA GLY A 167 -9.54 -35.11 21.18
C GLY A 167 -10.76 -35.93 21.60
N ILE A 168 -11.95 -35.41 21.43
CA ILE A 168 -13.21 -36.13 21.69
C ILE A 168 -13.33 -37.33 20.74
N GLY A 169 -12.97 -37.17 19.47
CA GLY A 169 -12.98 -38.27 18.48
C GLY A 169 -12.05 -39.43 18.90
N ILE A 170 -10.81 -39.09 19.31
CA ILE A 170 -9.85 -40.12 19.79
C ILE A 170 -10.34 -40.77 21.06
N ALA A 171 -10.86 -40.02 22.04
CA ALA A 171 -11.39 -40.54 23.27
C ALA A 171 -12.55 -41.53 23.01
N ASN A 172 -13.44 -41.21 22.07
CA ASN A 172 -14.57 -42.07 21.72
C ASN A 172 -14.11 -43.43 21.14
N VAL A 173 -13.12 -43.39 20.22
CA VAL A 173 -12.53 -44.62 19.65
C VAL A 173 -11.83 -45.48 20.74
N MET A 174 -11.10 -44.84 21.66
CA MET A 174 -10.44 -45.53 22.75
C MET A 174 -11.45 -46.20 23.71
N ILE A 175 -12.55 -45.51 24.04
CA ILE A 175 -13.61 -46.08 24.92
C ILE A 175 -14.23 -47.32 24.25
N ILE A 176 -14.53 -47.27 22.96
CA ILE A 176 -15.07 -48.41 22.22
C ILE A 176 -14.08 -49.58 22.27
N SER A 177 -12.80 -49.33 21.96
CA SER A 177 -11.77 -50.38 21.96
C SER A 177 -11.57 -51.03 23.33
N VAL A 178 -11.65 -50.25 24.42
CA VAL A 178 -11.54 -50.77 25.79
C VAL A 178 -12.77 -51.62 26.17
N THR A 179 -13.99 -51.16 25.81
CA THR A 179 -15.22 -51.90 26.11
C THR A 179 -15.29 -53.22 25.34
N GLU A 180 -14.85 -53.28 24.09
CA GLU A 180 -14.74 -54.50 23.30
C GLU A 180 -13.77 -55.52 23.95
N ARG A 181 -12.57 -55.07 24.34
CA ARG A 181 -11.58 -55.92 25.01
C ARG A 181 -12.04 -56.40 26.39
N THR A 182 -12.70 -55.56 27.16
CA THR A 182 -13.25 -55.90 28.44
C THR A 182 -14.31 -57.03 28.31
N ARG A 183 -15.16 -56.95 27.28
CA ARG A 183 -16.14 -57.97 26.95
C ARG A 183 -15.48 -59.33 26.56
N GLU A 184 -14.42 -59.25 25.73
CA GLU A 184 -13.65 -60.43 25.30
C GLU A 184 -12.98 -61.12 26.47
N ILE A 185 -12.37 -60.36 27.37
CA ILE A 185 -11.75 -60.93 28.63
C ILE A 185 -12.81 -61.52 29.56
N GLY A 186 -13.96 -60.86 29.73
CA GLY A 186 -15.04 -61.36 30.56
C GLY A 186 -15.63 -62.70 30.06
N VAL A 187 -15.76 -62.84 28.74
CA VAL A 187 -16.21 -64.11 28.14
C VAL A 187 -15.15 -65.21 28.32
N ARG A 188 -13.87 -64.92 28.20
CA ARG A 188 -12.77 -65.89 28.39
C ARG A 188 -12.58 -66.33 29.86
N LEU A 189 -12.97 -65.51 30.82
CA LEU A 189 -12.90 -65.81 32.23
C LEU A 189 -14.12 -66.62 32.73
N ALA A 190 -15.22 -66.62 31.98
CA ALA A 190 -16.47 -67.30 32.32
C ALA A 190 -16.59 -68.71 31.73
N ILE A 191 -15.60 -69.13 30.89
CA ILE A 191 -15.44 -70.48 30.34
C ILE A 191 -14.22 -71.12 31.00
#